data_b0981dc1571382082c8fb30e702f4da2
#
_entry.id   b0981dc1571382082c8fb30e702f4da2
#
_cell.length_a   1.000
_cell.length_b   1.000
_cell.length_c   1.000
_cell.angle_alpha   90.00
_cell.angle_beta   90.00
_cell.angle_gamma   90.00
#
_symmetry.space_group_name_H-M   'P 1'
#
loop_
_entity.id
_entity.type
_entity.pdbx_description
1 polymer ?
#
loop_
_entity_poly.entity_id
_entity_poly.type
_entity_poly.pdbx_seq_one_letter_code
_entity_poly.pdbx_strand_id
1 'polypeptide(L)'
;MKAIIASAAAALTFLSATAQAQEYPFRDITTAVVWGAGGGTDSINRMIMAEMEKHLPVSINVINQTGGVAGSNGMVYVQNQRDDGYTLVGLSESNVTAAIQGGWDQKFDFWYPFIVGGSPDLISVPADSPYNTLEELVDAAKAAPGTIPAAASGAGSIHHLNLLAIENGAGAAFKFIPYEGSAAGQEAAMAGEVALVVTSLAEQAPLIEGGKLKPLAMLTPDAAEFNGSAIPSAFDIYGGLDQYLPLKQAIGFAVHDSASDEVKAVLTDAFDKAISSDTVAAWAAANNYDVGGQSGEEAQALFSKLESTFAYTLQELGATSVDPMSLGIEKP
;
A
#
# COMPACT_ATOMS: atom_id res chain seq x y z
N MET A 1 22.53 64.20 62.91
CA MET A 1 23.03 63.41 61.84
C MET A 1 21.93 62.42 61.38
N LYS A 2 21.23 62.74 60.29
CA LYS A 2 20.13 61.92 59.76
C LYS A 2 20.66 61.24 58.51
N ALA A 3 20.73 59.91 58.55
CA ALA A 3 21.08 59.09 57.39
C ALA A 3 19.84 58.89 56.52
N ILE A 4 19.93 59.24 55.26
CA ILE A 4 18.93 59.00 54.21
C ILE A 4 19.28 57.67 53.54
N ILE A 5 18.41 56.69 53.72
CA ILE A 5 18.49 55.41 53.02
C ILE A 5 17.69 55.57 51.72
N ALA A 6 18.40 55.56 50.56
CA ALA A 6 17.75 55.55 49.26
C ALA A 6 17.53 54.05 48.82
N SER A 7 16.27 53.66 48.80
CA SER A 7 15.87 52.35 48.25
C SER A 7 15.79 52.42 46.71
N ALA A 8 16.71 51.76 46.01
CA ALA A 8 16.62 51.55 44.56
C ALA A 8 15.70 50.34 44.29
N ALA A 9 14.51 50.60 43.82
CA ALA A 9 13.61 49.56 43.28
C ALA A 9 14.06 49.22 41.86
N ALA A 10 14.73 48.10 41.67
CA ALA A 10 15.03 47.56 40.34
C ALA A 10 13.75 46.93 39.78
N ALA A 11 13.15 47.56 38.80
CA ALA A 11 12.05 47.02 38.02
C ALA A 11 12.62 45.93 37.06
N LEU A 12 12.46 44.65 37.40
CA LEU A 12 12.68 43.54 36.44
C LEU A 12 11.50 43.54 35.45
N THR A 13 11.69 44.12 34.29
CA THR A 13 10.83 43.89 33.14
C THR A 13 11.11 42.49 32.59
N PHE A 14 10.24 41.53 32.92
CA PHE A 14 10.19 40.25 32.20
C PHE A 14 9.77 40.54 30.76
N LEU A 15 10.71 40.56 29.81
CA LEU A 15 10.39 40.39 28.43
C LEU A 15 9.87 38.94 28.28
N SER A 16 8.55 38.77 28.27
CA SER A 16 7.91 37.55 27.75
C SER A 16 8.23 37.50 26.26
N ALA A 17 9.31 36.82 25.90
CA ALA A 17 9.50 36.38 24.54
C ALA A 17 8.33 35.43 24.25
N THR A 18 7.33 35.92 23.52
CA THR A 18 6.36 35.02 22.87
C THR A 18 7.19 34.11 21.95
N ALA A 19 7.42 32.87 22.37
CA ALA A 19 7.90 31.85 21.50
C ALA A 19 6.85 31.74 20.36
N GLN A 20 7.14 32.32 19.22
CA GLN A 20 6.31 32.12 18.05
C GLN A 20 6.45 30.64 17.72
N ALA A 21 5.36 29.88 17.88
CA ALA A 21 5.35 28.50 17.44
C ALA A 21 5.73 28.50 15.94
N GLN A 22 6.77 27.77 15.60
CA GLN A 22 7.22 27.68 14.23
C GLN A 22 6.14 26.93 13.46
N GLU A 23 5.61 27.55 12.38
CA GLU A 23 4.56 26.94 11.56
C GLU A 23 5.04 25.61 10.97
N TYR A 24 4.16 24.61 10.99
CA TYR A 24 4.42 23.31 10.37
C TYR A 24 4.31 23.42 8.84
N PRO A 25 5.21 22.75 8.08
CA PRO A 25 6.45 22.09 8.47
C PRO A 25 7.65 23.06 8.43
N PHE A 26 8.59 22.93 9.38
CA PHE A 26 9.82 23.73 9.43
C PHE A 26 11.11 22.88 9.33
N ARG A 27 11.00 21.58 9.15
CA ARG A 27 12.09 20.63 8.90
C ARG A 27 11.61 19.53 7.96
N ASP A 28 12.54 18.80 7.36
CA ASP A 28 12.23 17.75 6.41
C ASP A 28 11.31 16.68 7.01
N ILE A 29 10.42 16.19 6.16
CA ILE A 29 9.49 15.10 6.45
C ILE A 29 10.11 13.79 5.97
N THR A 30 9.81 12.69 6.64
CA THR A 30 10.22 11.35 6.20
C THR A 30 8.98 10.50 5.97
N THR A 31 8.88 9.86 4.80
CA THR A 31 7.87 8.86 4.51
C THR A 31 8.52 7.48 4.52
N ALA A 32 8.09 6.63 5.45
CA ALA A 32 8.55 5.25 5.55
C ALA A 32 7.58 4.33 4.80
N VAL A 33 7.99 3.88 3.61
CA VAL A 33 7.24 2.93 2.79
C VAL A 33 7.42 1.53 3.37
N VAL A 34 6.31 0.84 3.65
CA VAL A 34 6.32 -0.45 4.36
C VAL A 34 6.62 -1.66 3.47
N TRP A 35 6.73 -1.44 2.15
CA TRP A 35 7.04 -2.44 1.14
C TRP A 35 8.39 -2.21 0.48
N GLY A 36 8.90 -3.23 -0.22
CA GLY A 36 10.19 -3.18 -0.89
C GLY A 36 10.27 -2.12 -1.99
N ALA A 37 11.47 -1.60 -2.20
CA ALA A 37 11.74 -0.62 -3.24
C ALA A 37 11.41 -1.17 -4.64
N GLY A 38 10.89 -0.32 -5.52
CA GLY A 38 10.51 -0.66 -6.89
C GLY A 38 9.14 -1.33 -7.04
N GLY A 39 8.44 -1.68 -5.95
CA GLY A 39 7.05 -2.10 -5.99
C GLY A 39 6.09 -0.92 -6.14
N GLY A 40 4.79 -1.21 -6.32
CA GLY A 40 3.76 -0.19 -6.57
C GLY A 40 3.65 0.86 -5.46
N THR A 41 3.67 0.42 -4.20
CA THR A 41 3.62 1.34 -3.06
C THR A 41 4.83 2.28 -2.99
N ASP A 42 6.03 1.77 -3.27
CA ASP A 42 7.24 2.57 -3.31
C ASP A 42 7.21 3.59 -4.47
N SER A 43 6.85 3.14 -5.66
CA SER A 43 6.80 3.96 -6.88
C SER A 43 5.78 5.10 -6.75
N ILE A 44 4.57 4.82 -6.27
CA ILE A 44 3.52 5.82 -6.03
C ILE A 44 3.96 6.80 -4.94
N ASN A 45 4.51 6.31 -3.82
CA ASN A 45 4.94 7.21 -2.75
C ASN A 45 6.07 8.14 -3.19
N ARG A 46 7.08 7.64 -3.93
CA ARG A 46 8.14 8.51 -4.45
C ARG A 46 7.62 9.56 -5.40
N MET A 47 6.69 9.22 -6.27
CA MET A 47 6.07 10.13 -7.22
C MET A 47 5.26 11.22 -6.48
N ILE A 48 4.33 10.83 -5.61
CA ILE A 48 3.44 11.81 -4.95
C ILE A 48 4.21 12.68 -3.95
N MET A 49 5.19 12.13 -3.21
CA MET A 49 6.01 12.91 -2.29
C MET A 49 6.86 13.95 -3.01
N ALA A 50 7.44 13.60 -4.17
CA ALA A 50 8.18 14.56 -5.00
C ALA A 50 7.27 15.66 -5.56
N GLU A 51 6.00 15.39 -5.82
CA GLU A 51 5.05 16.42 -6.26
C GLU A 51 4.57 17.27 -5.08
N MET A 52 4.26 16.68 -3.92
CA MET A 52 3.87 17.40 -2.70
C MET A 52 4.97 18.33 -2.20
N GLU A 53 6.25 17.93 -2.33
CA GLU A 53 7.41 18.76 -1.94
C GLU A 53 7.39 20.12 -2.64
N LYS A 54 6.86 20.25 -3.85
CA LYS A 54 6.73 21.53 -4.57
C LYS A 54 5.75 22.51 -3.90
N HIS A 55 4.92 22.02 -3.00
CA HIS A 55 3.89 22.79 -2.28
C HIS A 55 4.20 22.97 -0.79
N LEU A 56 5.35 22.51 -0.33
CA LEU A 56 5.83 22.61 1.05
C LEU A 56 7.17 23.36 1.12
N PRO A 57 7.48 24.00 2.24
CA PRO A 57 8.76 24.74 2.39
C PRO A 57 9.95 23.82 2.74
N VAL A 58 9.77 22.50 2.74
CA VAL A 58 10.73 21.49 3.21
C VAL A 58 10.77 20.31 2.24
N SER A 59 11.82 19.48 2.31
CA SER A 59 11.93 18.25 1.53
C SER A 59 11.21 17.08 2.18
N ILE A 60 10.81 16.10 1.35
CA ILE A 60 10.21 14.84 1.80
C ILE A 60 11.12 13.67 1.41
N ASN A 61 11.73 13.04 2.40
CA ASN A 61 12.61 11.90 2.20
C ASN A 61 11.81 10.59 2.23
N VAL A 62 11.93 9.76 1.19
CA VAL A 62 11.26 8.45 1.14
C VAL A 62 12.27 7.35 1.44
N ILE A 63 11.98 6.57 2.48
CA ILE A 63 12.76 5.38 2.89
C ILE A 63 11.88 4.13 2.86
N ASN A 64 12.49 2.94 2.79
CA ASN A 64 11.76 1.68 2.89
C ASN A 64 12.02 1.02 4.26
N GLN A 65 10.93 0.64 4.94
CA GLN A 65 10.92 -0.06 6.23
C GLN A 65 10.09 -1.34 6.07
N THR A 66 10.72 -2.36 5.51
CA THR A 66 10.04 -3.59 5.09
C THR A 66 9.95 -4.64 6.19
N GLY A 67 9.19 -5.70 5.91
CA GLY A 67 9.09 -6.89 6.74
C GLY A 67 7.87 -6.93 7.64
N GLY A 68 7.72 -8.08 8.30
CA GLY A 68 6.50 -8.41 9.02
C GLY A 68 5.34 -8.76 8.07
N VAL A 69 4.29 -9.39 8.62
CA VAL A 69 3.10 -9.71 7.84
C VAL A 69 2.37 -8.41 7.46
N ALA A 70 1.95 -8.29 6.21
CA ALA A 70 1.29 -7.11 5.67
C ALA A 70 2.05 -5.79 5.92
N GLY A 71 3.40 -5.81 5.92
CA GLY A 71 4.22 -4.62 6.13
C GLY A 71 4.24 -4.08 7.56
N SER A 72 3.83 -4.89 8.54
CA SER A 72 3.64 -4.46 9.93
C SER A 72 4.88 -3.88 10.59
N ASN A 73 6.10 -4.28 10.22
CA ASN A 73 7.33 -3.71 10.79
C ASN A 73 7.44 -2.20 10.50
N GLY A 74 7.13 -1.78 9.27
CA GLY A 74 7.12 -0.36 8.90
C GLY A 74 6.00 0.41 9.57
N MET A 75 4.81 -0.20 9.72
CA MET A 75 3.69 0.40 10.45
C MET A 75 4.07 0.64 11.92
N VAL A 76 4.62 -0.35 12.60
CA VAL A 76 5.10 -0.25 14.00
C VAL A 76 6.23 0.77 14.12
N TYR A 77 7.13 0.84 13.13
CA TYR A 77 8.18 1.86 13.11
C TYR A 77 7.59 3.27 13.15
N VAL A 78 6.60 3.57 12.30
CA VAL A 78 5.96 4.90 12.27
C VAL A 78 5.06 5.12 13.48
N GLN A 79 4.30 4.12 13.95
CA GLN A 79 3.50 4.18 15.17
C GLN A 79 4.32 4.66 16.38
N ASN A 80 5.59 4.26 16.47
CA ASN A 80 6.49 4.64 17.57
C ASN A 80 7.16 6.01 17.37
N GLN A 81 6.90 6.72 16.27
CA GLN A 81 7.34 8.09 16.09
C GLN A 81 6.36 9.06 16.77
N ARG A 82 6.74 10.33 16.82
CA ARG A 82 5.82 11.37 17.32
C ARG A 82 4.73 11.64 16.29
N ASP A 83 3.55 11.98 16.77
CA ASP A 83 2.38 12.37 15.98
C ASP A 83 2.43 13.83 15.48
N ASP A 84 3.64 14.34 15.27
CA ASP A 84 3.92 15.73 14.89
C ASP A 84 3.97 15.96 13.35
N GLY A 85 3.59 14.95 12.55
CA GLY A 85 3.50 15.04 11.11
C GLY A 85 4.83 14.90 10.34
N TYR A 86 5.96 14.72 11.03
CA TYR A 86 7.28 14.62 10.39
C TYR A 86 7.70 13.20 9.99
N THR A 87 6.89 12.21 10.39
CA THR A 87 7.06 10.84 9.92
C THR A 87 5.71 10.34 9.41
N LEU A 88 5.66 10.05 8.11
CA LEU A 88 4.51 9.49 7.43
C LEU A 88 4.75 8.01 7.16
N VAL A 89 3.69 7.24 7.06
CA VAL A 89 3.74 5.86 6.58
C VAL A 89 3.29 5.80 5.12
N GLY A 90 4.13 5.25 4.25
CA GLY A 90 3.76 4.90 2.86
C GLY A 90 3.17 3.50 2.85
N LEU A 91 1.88 3.38 2.54
CA LEU A 91 1.10 2.17 2.71
C LEU A 91 0.14 1.90 1.54
N SER A 92 -0.54 0.78 1.61
CA SER A 92 -1.60 0.39 0.68
C SER A 92 -2.75 -0.30 1.43
N GLU A 93 -3.80 -0.65 0.72
CA GLU A 93 -4.90 -1.50 1.19
C GLU A 93 -4.44 -2.79 1.87
N SER A 94 -3.31 -3.34 1.45
CA SER A 94 -2.74 -4.58 2.02
C SER A 94 -2.48 -4.46 3.52
N ASN A 95 -2.18 -3.27 4.01
CA ASN A 95 -1.81 -3.03 5.40
C ASN A 95 -2.98 -3.16 6.39
N VAL A 96 -4.23 -3.13 5.90
CA VAL A 96 -5.42 -3.39 6.73
C VAL A 96 -5.45 -4.82 7.30
N THR A 97 -4.70 -5.76 6.69
CA THR A 97 -4.65 -7.14 7.16
C THR A 97 -3.64 -7.39 8.29
N ALA A 98 -2.80 -6.40 8.60
CA ALA A 98 -1.70 -6.57 9.56
C ALA A 98 -2.18 -7.01 10.95
N ALA A 99 -3.28 -6.44 11.44
CA ALA A 99 -3.85 -6.78 12.76
C ALA A 99 -4.42 -8.19 12.80
N ILE A 100 -5.23 -8.58 11.82
CA ILE A 100 -5.86 -9.90 11.77
C ILE A 100 -4.85 -11.03 11.51
N GLN A 101 -3.67 -10.68 11.02
CA GLN A 101 -2.56 -11.63 10.86
C GLN A 101 -1.60 -11.62 12.04
N GLY A 102 -1.91 -10.84 13.10
CA GLY A 102 -1.12 -10.80 14.34
C GLY A 102 0.20 -10.02 14.24
N GLY A 103 0.36 -9.22 13.19
CA GLY A 103 1.55 -8.39 12.99
C GLY A 103 1.45 -6.99 13.61
N TRP A 104 0.25 -6.56 13.97
CA TRP A 104 0.00 -5.22 14.52
C TRP A 104 -1.09 -5.27 15.59
N ASP A 105 -1.05 -4.35 16.56
CA ASP A 105 -1.96 -4.31 17.71
C ASP A 105 -3.03 -3.22 17.63
N GLN A 106 -3.12 -2.52 16.50
CA GLN A 106 -4.09 -1.48 16.23
C GLN A 106 -4.98 -1.86 15.05
N LYS A 107 -6.08 -1.11 14.85
CA LYS A 107 -6.88 -1.11 13.63
C LYS A 107 -6.43 0.00 12.70
N PHE A 108 -6.94 -0.02 11.47
CA PHE A 108 -6.54 0.96 10.46
C PHE A 108 -6.98 2.39 10.80
N ASP A 109 -7.97 2.60 11.68
CA ASP A 109 -8.40 3.90 12.19
C ASP A 109 -7.33 4.64 13.03
N PHE A 110 -6.20 3.99 13.31
CA PHE A 110 -5.00 4.62 13.86
C PHE A 110 -4.39 5.68 12.92
N TRP A 111 -4.68 5.60 11.61
CA TRP A 111 -4.11 6.43 10.56
C TRP A 111 -5.11 7.43 9.99
N TYR A 112 -4.62 8.61 9.63
CA TYR A 112 -5.29 9.57 8.76
C TYR A 112 -4.74 9.40 7.33
N PRO A 113 -5.47 8.72 6.42
CA PRO A 113 -4.94 8.29 5.14
C PRO A 113 -5.16 9.29 4.00
N PHE A 114 -4.28 9.16 3.00
CA PHE A 114 -4.33 9.81 1.69
C PHE A 114 -4.16 8.74 0.61
N ILE A 115 -5.12 8.61 -0.29
CA ILE A 115 -5.13 7.59 -1.34
C ILE A 115 -4.76 8.24 -2.67
N VAL A 116 -3.63 7.84 -3.23
CA VAL A 116 -3.16 8.32 -4.54
C VAL A 116 -3.87 7.56 -5.67
N GLY A 117 -3.92 6.22 -5.58
CA GLY A 117 -4.55 5.40 -6.60
C GLY A 117 -4.13 3.94 -6.54
N GLY A 118 -4.29 3.23 -7.65
CA GLY A 118 -3.94 1.82 -7.74
C GLY A 118 -3.97 1.29 -9.18
N SER A 119 -3.67 0.02 -9.34
CA SER A 119 -3.70 -0.69 -10.62
C SER A 119 -4.29 -2.08 -10.44
N PRO A 120 -5.00 -2.65 -11.42
CA PRO A 120 -5.57 -3.98 -11.32
C PRO A 120 -4.49 -5.06 -11.32
N ASP A 121 -4.74 -6.16 -10.60
CA ASP A 121 -3.85 -7.31 -10.59
C ASP A 121 -4.04 -8.22 -11.80
N LEU A 122 -2.95 -8.89 -12.15
CA LEU A 122 -2.94 -9.98 -13.12
C LEU A 122 -2.01 -11.11 -12.68
N ILE A 123 -2.22 -12.27 -13.25
CA ILE A 123 -1.35 -13.43 -13.10
C ILE A 123 -0.48 -13.58 -14.35
N SER A 124 0.83 -13.70 -14.14
CA SER A 124 1.81 -13.94 -15.20
C SER A 124 2.76 -15.09 -14.85
N VAL A 125 3.40 -15.61 -15.87
CA VAL A 125 4.46 -16.62 -15.78
C VAL A 125 5.73 -16.12 -16.45
N PRO A 126 6.91 -16.70 -16.18
CA PRO A 126 8.12 -16.46 -16.98
C PRO A 126 7.87 -16.61 -18.48
N ALA A 127 8.55 -15.84 -19.31
CA ALA A 127 8.33 -15.84 -20.76
C ALA A 127 8.55 -17.21 -21.42
N ASP A 128 9.46 -18.03 -20.88
CA ASP A 128 9.78 -19.39 -21.33
C ASP A 128 8.98 -20.49 -20.61
N SER A 129 8.01 -20.11 -19.78
CA SER A 129 7.11 -21.03 -19.08
C SER A 129 6.39 -21.97 -20.07
N PRO A 130 6.19 -23.25 -19.72
CA PRO A 130 5.38 -24.17 -20.51
C PRO A 130 3.89 -23.80 -20.54
N TYR A 131 3.41 -23.00 -19.58
CA TYR A 131 2.02 -22.60 -19.48
C TYR A 131 1.74 -21.38 -20.38
N ASN A 132 0.69 -21.47 -21.22
CA ASN A 132 0.28 -20.42 -22.14
C ASN A 132 -1.09 -19.83 -21.81
N THR A 133 -1.87 -20.50 -20.96
CA THR A 133 -3.17 -20.06 -20.49
C THR A 133 -3.28 -20.25 -18.97
N LEU A 134 -4.25 -19.58 -18.35
CA LEU A 134 -4.54 -19.77 -16.93
C LEU A 134 -5.03 -21.19 -16.63
N GLU A 135 -5.79 -21.78 -17.56
CA GLU A 135 -6.30 -23.16 -17.42
C GLU A 135 -5.15 -24.17 -17.37
N GLU A 136 -4.15 -24.05 -18.26
CA GLU A 136 -2.99 -24.97 -18.26
C GLU A 136 -2.24 -24.91 -16.93
N LEU A 137 -2.04 -23.70 -16.37
CA LEU A 137 -1.38 -23.49 -15.09
C LEU A 137 -2.21 -24.07 -13.92
N VAL A 138 -3.52 -23.79 -13.88
CA VAL A 138 -4.44 -24.28 -12.87
C VAL A 138 -4.60 -25.81 -12.93
N ASP A 139 -4.69 -26.40 -14.12
CA ASP A 139 -4.78 -27.85 -14.27
C ASP A 139 -3.52 -28.56 -13.79
N ALA A 140 -2.34 -27.96 -14.02
CA ALA A 140 -1.08 -28.47 -13.47
C ALA A 140 -1.07 -28.37 -11.92
N ALA A 141 -1.60 -27.28 -11.34
CA ALA A 141 -1.71 -27.12 -9.89
C ALA A 141 -2.71 -28.11 -9.27
N LYS A 142 -3.82 -28.43 -9.97
CA LYS A 142 -4.76 -29.48 -9.55
C LYS A 142 -4.15 -30.88 -9.60
N ALA A 143 -3.32 -31.15 -10.60
CA ALA A 143 -2.64 -32.44 -10.75
C ALA A 143 -1.55 -32.65 -9.68
N ALA A 144 -0.93 -31.58 -9.18
CA ALA A 144 0.14 -31.61 -8.17
C ALA A 144 -0.08 -30.50 -7.11
N PRO A 145 -1.08 -30.63 -6.23
CA PRO A 145 -1.44 -29.56 -5.29
C PRO A 145 -0.30 -29.15 -4.36
N GLY A 146 -0.09 -27.85 -4.19
CA GLY A 146 0.92 -27.27 -3.31
C GLY A 146 2.37 -27.47 -3.74
N THR A 147 2.63 -27.87 -5.01
CA THR A 147 3.99 -28.13 -5.51
C THR A 147 4.49 -27.03 -6.45
N ILE A 148 3.61 -26.32 -7.14
CA ILE A 148 3.97 -25.24 -8.06
C ILE A 148 4.27 -23.97 -7.27
N PRO A 149 5.54 -23.47 -7.29
CA PRO A 149 5.91 -22.29 -6.51
C PRO A 149 5.30 -21.03 -7.15
N ALA A 150 4.67 -20.21 -6.32
CA ALA A 150 4.02 -18.97 -6.69
C ALA A 150 4.55 -17.80 -5.87
N ALA A 151 4.81 -16.67 -6.53
CA ALA A 151 5.08 -15.40 -5.89
C ALA A 151 3.86 -14.48 -5.97
N ALA A 152 3.72 -13.67 -4.94
CA ALA A 152 2.93 -12.46 -4.92
C ALA A 152 3.81 -11.36 -4.35
N SER A 153 3.33 -10.57 -3.41
CA SER A 153 4.18 -9.75 -2.55
C SER A 153 4.39 -10.47 -1.21
N GLY A 154 4.35 -9.77 -0.09
CA GLY A 154 4.40 -10.38 1.24
C GLY A 154 3.11 -11.12 1.61
N ALA A 155 3.19 -11.94 2.65
CA ALA A 155 2.01 -12.58 3.24
C ALA A 155 1.02 -11.51 3.71
N GLY A 156 -0.28 -11.69 3.42
CA GLY A 156 -1.34 -10.75 3.75
C GLY A 156 -1.49 -9.57 2.79
N SER A 157 -0.64 -9.45 1.77
CA SER A 157 -0.83 -8.45 0.71
C SER A 157 -2.07 -8.75 -0.14
N ILE A 158 -2.58 -7.71 -0.84
CA ILE A 158 -3.67 -7.88 -1.81
C ILE A 158 -3.32 -8.94 -2.87
N HIS A 159 -2.09 -8.97 -3.32
CA HIS A 159 -1.62 -9.95 -4.31
C HIS A 159 -1.66 -11.38 -3.77
N HIS A 160 -1.36 -11.58 -2.47
CA HIS A 160 -1.53 -12.87 -1.82
C HIS A 160 -3.01 -13.25 -1.69
N LEU A 161 -3.89 -12.29 -1.34
CA LEU A 161 -5.33 -12.52 -1.32
C LEU A 161 -5.85 -12.91 -2.71
N ASN A 162 -5.37 -12.24 -3.75
CA ASN A 162 -5.73 -12.53 -5.14
C ASN A 162 -5.27 -13.94 -5.56
N LEU A 163 -4.08 -14.38 -5.14
CA LEU A 163 -3.63 -15.75 -5.33
C LEU A 163 -4.54 -16.77 -4.63
N LEU A 164 -4.89 -16.51 -3.35
CA LEU A 164 -5.81 -17.36 -2.58
C LEU A 164 -7.21 -17.41 -3.21
N ALA A 165 -7.69 -16.30 -3.77
CA ALA A 165 -8.96 -16.25 -4.48
C ALA A 165 -8.94 -17.15 -5.74
N ILE A 166 -7.86 -17.13 -6.53
CA ILE A 166 -7.66 -18.04 -7.66
C ILE A 166 -7.63 -19.48 -7.18
N GLU A 167 -6.89 -19.80 -6.12
CA GLU A 167 -6.83 -21.16 -5.58
C GLU A 167 -8.22 -21.69 -5.22
N ASN A 168 -9.00 -20.88 -4.50
CA ASN A 168 -10.34 -21.28 -4.07
C ASN A 168 -11.34 -21.31 -5.24
N GLY A 169 -11.40 -20.26 -6.05
CA GLY A 169 -12.35 -20.16 -7.16
C GLY A 169 -12.11 -21.18 -8.28
N ALA A 170 -10.86 -21.54 -8.52
CA ALA A 170 -10.48 -22.54 -9.51
C ALA A 170 -10.31 -23.95 -8.94
N GLY A 171 -10.30 -24.15 -7.62
CA GLY A 171 -10.05 -25.43 -6.95
C GLY A 171 -8.63 -25.94 -7.14
N ALA A 172 -7.63 -25.06 -7.06
CA ALA A 172 -6.22 -25.36 -7.19
C ALA A 172 -5.48 -25.06 -5.87
N ALA A 173 -4.20 -25.48 -5.78
CA ALA A 173 -3.32 -25.08 -4.68
C ALA A 173 -1.90 -24.86 -5.20
N PHE A 174 -1.35 -23.69 -4.94
CA PHE A 174 0.03 -23.34 -5.24
C PHE A 174 0.91 -23.40 -3.98
N LYS A 175 2.21 -23.37 -4.15
CA LYS A 175 3.17 -23.21 -3.05
C LYS A 175 3.55 -21.74 -2.97
N PHE A 176 2.79 -20.97 -2.17
CA PHE A 176 3.11 -19.56 -1.97
C PHE A 176 4.47 -19.37 -1.31
N ILE A 177 5.29 -18.46 -1.88
CA ILE A 177 6.58 -18.02 -1.37
C ILE A 177 6.49 -16.51 -1.15
N PRO A 178 6.52 -16.03 0.12
CA PRO A 178 6.43 -14.61 0.42
C PRO A 178 7.75 -13.90 0.11
N TYR A 179 7.64 -12.67 -0.41
CA TYR A 179 8.73 -11.72 -0.67
C TYR A 179 8.46 -10.38 0.03
N GLU A 180 9.47 -9.54 0.20
CA GLU A 180 9.31 -8.23 0.87
C GLU A 180 8.59 -7.16 0.04
N GLY A 181 8.18 -7.48 -1.18
CA GLY A 181 7.46 -6.62 -2.11
C GLY A 181 7.32 -7.27 -3.48
N SER A 182 6.54 -6.64 -4.35
CA SER A 182 6.21 -7.17 -5.68
C SER A 182 7.45 -7.32 -6.57
N ALA A 183 8.37 -6.37 -6.55
CA ALA A 183 9.58 -6.39 -7.38
C ALA A 183 10.43 -7.65 -7.12
N ALA A 184 10.65 -8.02 -5.83
CA ALA A 184 11.41 -9.22 -5.50
C ALA A 184 10.74 -10.52 -5.96
N GLY A 185 9.39 -10.60 -5.90
CA GLY A 185 8.63 -11.74 -6.43
C GLY A 185 8.70 -11.83 -7.96
N GLN A 186 8.70 -10.70 -8.65
CA GLN A 186 8.86 -10.63 -10.11
C GLN A 186 10.27 -11.03 -10.55
N GLU A 187 11.30 -10.59 -9.83
CA GLU A 187 12.68 -11.00 -10.05
C GLU A 187 12.84 -12.52 -9.90
N ALA A 188 12.24 -13.10 -8.85
CA ALA A 188 12.22 -14.55 -8.65
C ALA A 188 11.53 -15.30 -9.79
N ALA A 189 10.43 -14.76 -10.34
CA ALA A 189 9.77 -15.33 -11.51
C ALA A 189 10.68 -15.26 -12.75
N MET A 190 11.31 -14.13 -13.02
CA MET A 190 12.26 -13.99 -14.13
C MET A 190 13.50 -14.91 -14.00
N ALA A 191 13.92 -15.19 -12.76
CA ALA A 191 15.01 -16.13 -12.48
C ALA A 191 14.60 -17.61 -12.54
N GLY A 192 13.29 -17.91 -12.70
CA GLY A 192 12.77 -19.28 -12.71
C GLY A 192 12.70 -19.93 -11.33
N GLU A 193 12.81 -19.14 -10.25
CA GLU A 193 12.67 -19.64 -8.87
C GLU A 193 11.23 -19.94 -8.52
N VAL A 194 10.28 -19.21 -9.13
CA VAL A 194 8.85 -19.45 -9.04
C VAL A 194 8.23 -19.58 -10.43
N ALA A 195 7.13 -20.34 -10.52
CA ALA A 195 6.47 -20.65 -11.78
C ALA A 195 5.49 -19.56 -12.22
N LEU A 196 5.00 -18.75 -11.29
CA LEU A 196 4.05 -17.66 -11.55
C LEU A 196 4.25 -16.52 -10.57
N VAL A 197 3.74 -15.34 -10.96
CA VAL A 197 3.65 -14.16 -10.10
C VAL A 197 2.28 -13.51 -10.24
N VAL A 198 1.71 -13.08 -9.10
CA VAL A 198 0.51 -12.26 -9.02
C VAL A 198 0.89 -10.91 -8.45
N THR A 199 0.82 -9.86 -9.26
CA THR A 199 1.00 -8.46 -8.88
C THR A 199 0.21 -7.57 -9.84
N SER A 200 0.25 -6.24 -9.65
CA SER A 200 -0.53 -5.35 -10.50
C SER A 200 0.01 -5.24 -11.94
N LEU A 201 -0.87 -4.83 -12.85
CA LEU A 201 -0.51 -4.53 -14.24
C LEU A 201 0.58 -3.45 -14.31
N ALA A 202 0.46 -2.40 -13.52
CA ALA A 202 1.45 -1.32 -13.46
C ALA A 202 2.85 -1.85 -13.12
N GLU A 203 2.95 -2.78 -12.17
CA GLU A 203 4.23 -3.37 -11.74
C GLU A 203 4.79 -4.36 -12.76
N GLN A 204 3.94 -5.07 -13.49
CA GLN A 204 4.36 -6.07 -14.47
C GLN A 204 4.55 -5.50 -15.88
N ALA A 205 3.94 -4.36 -16.20
CA ALA A 205 3.95 -3.77 -17.54
C ALA A 205 5.35 -3.68 -18.18
N PRO A 206 6.39 -3.14 -17.52
CA PRO A 206 7.72 -3.06 -18.09
C PRO A 206 8.34 -4.44 -18.38
N LEU A 207 7.98 -5.45 -17.58
CA LEU A 207 8.48 -6.83 -17.73
C LEU A 207 7.77 -7.57 -18.87
N ILE A 208 6.48 -7.32 -19.05
CA ILE A 208 5.68 -7.85 -20.17
C ILE A 208 6.16 -7.21 -21.49
N GLU A 209 6.32 -5.88 -21.52
CA GLU A 209 6.86 -5.15 -22.68
C GLU A 209 8.29 -5.61 -23.03
N GLY A 210 9.11 -5.88 -22.01
CA GLY A 210 10.47 -6.40 -22.15
C GLY A 210 10.53 -7.90 -22.50
N GLY A 211 9.37 -8.57 -22.67
CA GLY A 211 9.29 -10.01 -22.98
C GLY A 211 9.90 -10.91 -21.90
N LYS A 212 9.86 -10.48 -20.63
CA LYS A 212 10.36 -11.23 -19.47
C LYS A 212 9.25 -12.03 -18.79
N LEU A 213 8.05 -11.48 -18.76
CA LEU A 213 6.84 -12.13 -18.25
C LEU A 213 5.81 -12.27 -19.37
N LYS A 214 5.03 -13.34 -19.29
CA LYS A 214 3.90 -13.65 -20.17
C LYS A 214 2.62 -13.58 -19.33
N PRO A 215 1.72 -12.60 -19.57
CA PRO A 215 0.47 -12.48 -18.85
C PRO A 215 -0.48 -13.63 -19.26
N LEU A 216 -1.17 -14.21 -18.29
CA LEU A 216 -2.16 -15.26 -18.51
C LEU A 216 -3.58 -14.78 -18.36
N ALA A 217 -3.87 -13.96 -17.33
CA ALA A 217 -5.20 -13.39 -17.09
C ALA A 217 -5.18 -12.19 -16.18
N MET A 218 -6.11 -11.26 -16.42
CA MET A 218 -6.48 -10.19 -15.48
C MET A 218 -7.33 -10.75 -14.34
N LEU A 219 -7.14 -10.22 -13.13
CA LEU A 219 -7.95 -10.57 -11.95
C LEU A 219 -9.09 -9.54 -11.75
N THR A 220 -9.70 -9.15 -12.87
CA THR A 220 -10.81 -8.21 -12.97
C THR A 220 -11.90 -8.82 -13.85
N PRO A 221 -13.19 -8.37 -13.71
CA PRO A 221 -14.28 -8.85 -14.56
C PRO A 221 -14.06 -8.62 -16.06
N ASP A 222 -13.32 -7.55 -16.40
CA ASP A 222 -13.04 -7.19 -17.79
C ASP A 222 -11.64 -7.65 -18.20
N ALA A 223 -11.52 -8.11 -19.45
CA ALA A 223 -10.24 -8.33 -20.11
C ALA A 223 -9.54 -6.98 -20.36
N ALA A 224 -8.21 -7.00 -20.50
CA ALA A 224 -7.43 -5.82 -20.83
C ALA A 224 -6.73 -5.96 -22.17
N GLU A 225 -6.58 -4.84 -22.89
CA GLU A 225 -5.67 -4.74 -24.03
C GLU A 225 -4.35 -4.15 -23.55
N PHE A 226 -3.27 -4.88 -23.68
CA PHE A 226 -1.96 -4.40 -23.27
C PHE A 226 -0.88 -4.79 -24.29
N ASN A 227 -0.07 -3.83 -24.71
CA ASN A 227 1.01 -4.03 -25.69
C ASN A 227 0.54 -4.74 -26.99
N GLY A 228 -0.67 -4.39 -27.46
CA GLY A 228 -1.27 -4.97 -28.68
C GLY A 228 -1.75 -6.41 -28.54
N SER A 229 -1.86 -6.93 -27.34
CA SER A 229 -2.38 -8.27 -27.05
C SER A 229 -3.51 -8.20 -26.03
N ALA A 230 -4.55 -8.99 -26.24
CA ALA A 230 -5.62 -9.15 -25.25
C ALA A 230 -5.15 -10.05 -24.12
N ILE A 231 -5.34 -9.60 -22.88
CA ILE A 231 -5.17 -10.39 -21.66
C ILE A 231 -6.59 -10.76 -21.18
N PRO A 232 -6.98 -12.05 -21.21
CA PRO A 232 -8.34 -12.45 -20.86
C PRO A 232 -8.66 -12.18 -19.39
N SER A 233 -9.95 -12.10 -19.06
CA SER A 233 -10.40 -12.06 -17.68
C SER A 233 -10.36 -13.47 -17.05
N ALA A 234 -9.85 -13.58 -15.84
CA ALA A 234 -9.95 -14.83 -15.06
C ALA A 234 -11.41 -15.19 -14.71
N PHE A 235 -12.31 -14.20 -14.66
CA PHE A 235 -13.74 -14.40 -14.38
C PHE A 235 -14.47 -15.11 -15.55
N ASP A 236 -14.03 -14.88 -16.78
CA ASP A 236 -14.57 -15.60 -17.96
C ASP A 236 -14.19 -17.08 -17.94
N ILE A 237 -13.10 -17.42 -17.22
CA ILE A 237 -12.57 -18.78 -17.14
C ILE A 237 -13.13 -19.52 -15.91
N TYR A 238 -13.22 -18.83 -14.76
CA TYR A 238 -13.63 -19.41 -13.48
C TYR A 238 -14.73 -18.57 -12.82
N GLY A 239 -15.99 -19.00 -12.93
CA GLY A 239 -17.16 -18.30 -12.42
C GLY A 239 -17.31 -18.25 -10.87
N GLY A 240 -16.38 -18.87 -10.13
CA GLY A 240 -16.37 -18.83 -8.65
C GLY A 240 -15.52 -17.70 -8.07
N LEU A 241 -14.91 -16.86 -8.91
CA LEU A 241 -14.03 -15.79 -8.47
C LEU A 241 -14.78 -14.57 -7.93
N ASP A 242 -16.02 -14.35 -8.36
CA ASP A 242 -16.86 -13.21 -7.98
C ASP A 242 -17.20 -13.14 -6.48
N GLN A 243 -16.99 -14.24 -5.75
CA GLN A 243 -17.12 -14.27 -4.29
C GLN A 243 -15.96 -13.53 -3.57
N TYR A 244 -14.79 -13.45 -4.19
CA TYR A 244 -13.55 -12.96 -3.58
C TYR A 244 -12.94 -11.77 -4.33
N LEU A 245 -13.24 -11.59 -5.60
CA LEU A 245 -12.65 -10.62 -6.51
C LEU A 245 -13.74 -9.73 -7.15
N PRO A 246 -13.41 -8.55 -7.70
CA PRO A 246 -12.08 -7.97 -7.74
C PRO A 246 -11.72 -7.27 -6.43
N LEU A 247 -10.45 -7.38 -6.01
CA LEU A 247 -9.87 -6.56 -4.98
C LEU A 247 -9.07 -5.44 -5.64
N LYS A 248 -9.39 -4.19 -5.32
CA LYS A 248 -8.73 -3.01 -5.91
C LYS A 248 -7.60 -2.53 -5.01
N GLN A 249 -6.48 -2.19 -5.62
CA GLN A 249 -5.43 -1.45 -4.93
C GLN A 249 -5.91 -0.06 -4.49
N ALA A 250 -5.48 0.34 -3.30
CA ALA A 250 -5.62 1.68 -2.75
C ALA A 250 -4.29 2.06 -2.10
N ILE A 251 -3.38 2.57 -2.92
CA ILE A 251 -2.02 2.91 -2.51
C ILE A 251 -1.94 4.39 -2.18
N GLY A 252 -1.22 4.70 -1.11
CA GLY A 252 -1.00 6.07 -0.70
C GLY A 252 -0.08 6.17 0.51
N PHE A 253 -0.39 7.10 1.38
CA PHE A 253 0.34 7.32 2.62
C PHE A 253 -0.63 7.75 3.73
N ALA A 254 -0.12 7.79 4.96
CA ALA A 254 -0.91 8.27 6.08
C ALA A 254 -0.02 8.98 7.13
N VAL A 255 -0.65 9.76 7.97
CA VAL A 255 -0.09 10.31 9.21
C VAL A 255 -0.85 9.71 10.39
N HIS A 256 -0.33 9.80 11.62
CA HIS A 256 -1.09 9.45 12.83
C HIS A 256 -2.42 10.20 12.86
N ASP A 257 -3.52 9.53 13.18
CA ASP A 257 -4.80 10.21 13.30
C ASP A 257 -4.83 11.19 14.48
N SER A 258 -4.01 10.97 15.50
CA SER A 258 -3.80 11.92 16.62
C SER A 258 -3.01 13.18 16.26
N ALA A 259 -2.46 13.29 15.03
CA ALA A 259 -1.79 14.50 14.58
C ALA A 259 -2.75 15.70 14.61
N SER A 260 -2.21 16.90 14.88
CA SER A 260 -3.03 18.11 14.99
C SER A 260 -3.78 18.43 13.70
N ASP A 261 -4.90 19.15 13.82
CA ASP A 261 -5.68 19.60 12.66
C ASP A 261 -4.85 20.49 11.73
N GLU A 262 -3.88 21.26 12.24
CA GLU A 262 -2.95 22.06 11.45
C GLU A 262 -2.09 21.15 10.56
N VAL A 263 -1.51 20.08 11.12
CA VAL A 263 -0.70 19.11 10.36
C VAL A 263 -1.54 18.44 9.27
N LYS A 264 -2.73 17.95 9.63
CA LYS A 264 -3.65 17.32 8.68
C LYS A 264 -4.03 18.27 7.55
N ALA A 265 -4.37 19.52 7.87
CA ALA A 265 -4.76 20.54 6.89
C ALA A 265 -3.62 20.89 5.92
N VAL A 266 -2.38 21.06 6.41
CA VAL A 266 -1.22 21.35 5.56
C VAL A 266 -0.90 20.18 4.64
N LEU A 267 -0.93 18.94 5.16
CA LEU A 267 -0.71 17.74 4.34
C LEU A 267 -1.81 17.56 3.29
N THR A 268 -3.07 17.83 3.66
CA THR A 268 -4.21 17.74 2.72
C THR A 268 -4.09 18.79 1.61
N ASP A 269 -3.78 20.04 1.93
CA ASP A 269 -3.59 21.09 0.92
C ASP A 269 -2.45 20.76 -0.06
N ALA A 270 -1.32 20.25 0.45
CA ALA A 270 -0.22 19.83 -0.39
C ALA A 270 -0.57 18.61 -1.25
N PHE A 271 -1.30 17.64 -0.69
CA PHE A 271 -1.77 16.46 -1.41
C PHE A 271 -2.76 16.82 -2.52
N ASP A 272 -3.77 17.65 -2.24
CA ASP A 272 -4.80 18.05 -3.21
C ASP A 272 -4.19 18.79 -4.41
N LYS A 273 -3.20 19.63 -4.17
CA LYS A 273 -2.44 20.29 -5.24
C LYS A 273 -1.60 19.31 -6.05
N ALA A 274 -0.91 18.38 -5.37
CA ALA A 274 -0.07 17.38 -6.02
C ALA A 274 -0.88 16.42 -6.86
N ILE A 275 -1.97 15.85 -6.33
CA ILE A 275 -2.79 14.83 -7.01
C ILE A 275 -3.50 15.40 -8.24
N SER A 276 -3.82 16.71 -8.22
CA SER A 276 -4.49 17.40 -9.31
C SER A 276 -3.52 17.88 -10.40
N SER A 277 -2.21 17.62 -10.26
CA SER A 277 -1.21 18.12 -11.22
C SER A 277 -1.19 17.31 -12.52
N ASP A 278 -0.88 17.98 -13.63
CA ASP A 278 -0.63 17.33 -14.93
C ASP A 278 0.52 16.31 -14.84
N THR A 279 1.48 16.54 -13.95
CA THR A 279 2.62 15.63 -13.72
C THR A 279 2.14 14.28 -13.20
N VAL A 280 1.27 14.28 -12.18
CA VAL A 280 0.70 13.05 -11.61
C VAL A 280 -0.18 12.33 -12.62
N ALA A 281 -1.06 13.07 -13.31
CA ALA A 281 -1.92 12.49 -14.34
C ALA A 281 -1.12 11.83 -15.48
N ALA A 282 -0.09 12.51 -15.99
CA ALA A 282 0.77 11.98 -17.04
C ALA A 282 1.59 10.76 -16.55
N TRP A 283 2.10 10.81 -15.32
CA TRP A 283 2.84 9.69 -14.75
C TRP A 283 1.93 8.46 -14.56
N ALA A 284 0.72 8.65 -14.02
CA ALA A 284 -0.25 7.58 -13.79
C ALA A 284 -0.63 6.89 -15.12
N ALA A 285 -0.95 7.67 -16.14
CA ALA A 285 -1.27 7.15 -17.47
C ALA A 285 -0.10 6.39 -18.10
N ALA A 286 1.13 6.89 -17.95
CA ALA A 286 2.33 6.24 -18.49
C ALA A 286 2.72 4.95 -17.74
N ASN A 287 2.25 4.78 -16.50
CA ASN A 287 2.60 3.65 -15.63
C ASN A 287 1.40 2.73 -15.32
N ASN A 288 0.28 2.84 -16.01
CA ASN A 288 -0.92 2.01 -15.86
C ASN A 288 -1.54 2.07 -14.46
N TYR A 289 -1.56 3.26 -13.84
CA TYR A 289 -2.25 3.52 -12.58
C TYR A 289 -3.51 4.36 -12.80
N ASP A 290 -4.56 4.04 -12.06
CA ASP A 290 -5.72 4.91 -11.88
C ASP A 290 -5.49 5.84 -10.69
N VAL A 291 -5.78 7.13 -10.86
CA VAL A 291 -5.66 8.13 -9.80
C VAL A 291 -6.97 8.23 -9.02
N GLY A 292 -6.88 8.11 -7.69
CA GLY A 292 -8.03 8.22 -6.77
C GLY A 292 -8.18 9.63 -6.19
N GLY A 293 -7.23 10.06 -5.38
CA GLY A 293 -7.20 11.41 -4.80
C GLY A 293 -8.06 11.60 -3.55
N GLN A 294 -8.45 10.53 -2.85
CA GLN A 294 -9.21 10.64 -1.61
C GLN A 294 -8.30 10.95 -0.42
N SER A 295 -8.81 11.72 0.55
CA SER A 295 -8.15 12.01 1.82
C SER A 295 -9.14 12.10 2.97
N GLY A 296 -8.65 12.10 4.22
CA GLY A 296 -9.47 12.30 5.42
C GLY A 296 -10.59 11.28 5.57
N GLU A 297 -11.80 11.75 5.85
CA GLU A 297 -12.97 10.89 6.13
C GLU A 297 -13.32 9.96 4.95
N GLU A 298 -13.19 10.43 3.71
CA GLU A 298 -13.47 9.61 2.52
C GLU A 298 -12.48 8.44 2.39
N ALA A 299 -11.18 8.74 2.54
CA ALA A 299 -10.15 7.72 2.51
C ALA A 299 -10.26 6.76 3.70
N GLN A 300 -10.58 7.28 4.89
CA GLN A 300 -10.81 6.46 6.09
C GLN A 300 -12.00 5.50 5.91
N ALA A 301 -13.09 5.97 5.34
CA ALA A 301 -14.26 5.12 5.06
C ALA A 301 -13.92 4.00 4.07
N LEU A 302 -13.12 4.29 3.03
CA LEU A 302 -12.67 3.27 2.09
C LEU A 302 -11.77 2.23 2.78
N PHE A 303 -10.77 2.64 3.55
CA PHE A 303 -9.88 1.72 4.26
C PHE A 303 -10.61 0.88 5.31
N SER A 304 -11.59 1.45 6.03
CA SER A 304 -12.42 0.69 6.99
C SER A 304 -13.24 -0.38 6.28
N LYS A 305 -13.79 -0.07 5.09
CA LYS A 305 -14.49 -1.06 4.27
C LYS A 305 -13.55 -2.16 3.78
N LEU A 306 -12.35 -1.79 3.33
CA LEU A 306 -11.33 -2.75 2.89
C LEU A 306 -10.86 -3.63 4.05
N GLU A 307 -10.64 -3.06 5.24
CA GLU A 307 -10.29 -3.81 6.46
C GLU A 307 -11.34 -4.88 6.77
N SER A 308 -12.62 -4.49 6.79
CA SER A 308 -13.71 -5.43 7.00
C SER A 308 -13.75 -6.51 5.90
N THR A 309 -13.74 -6.12 4.64
CA THR A 309 -13.80 -7.05 3.52
C THR A 309 -12.63 -8.04 3.53
N PHE A 310 -11.40 -7.55 3.67
CA PHE A 310 -10.19 -8.39 3.64
C PHE A 310 -10.11 -9.30 4.87
N ALA A 311 -10.50 -8.80 6.05
CA ALA A 311 -10.51 -9.57 7.28
C ALA A 311 -11.40 -10.81 7.16
N TYR A 312 -12.62 -10.63 6.68
CA TYR A 312 -13.57 -11.74 6.57
C TYR A 312 -13.27 -12.63 5.36
N THR A 313 -12.78 -12.10 4.25
CA THR A 313 -12.27 -12.92 3.15
C THR A 313 -11.12 -13.82 3.62
N LEU A 314 -10.12 -13.30 4.32
CA LEU A 314 -9.04 -14.11 4.88
C LEU A 314 -9.52 -15.12 5.90
N GLN A 315 -10.54 -14.77 6.72
CA GLN A 315 -11.14 -15.71 7.66
C GLN A 315 -11.82 -16.87 6.94
N GLU A 316 -12.61 -16.61 5.90
CA GLU A 316 -13.26 -17.63 5.08
C GLU A 316 -12.24 -18.54 4.36
N LEU A 317 -11.10 -17.96 3.95
CA LEU A 317 -9.98 -18.68 3.34
C LEU A 317 -9.08 -19.41 4.38
N GLY A 318 -9.39 -19.32 5.68
CA GLY A 318 -8.62 -19.96 6.76
C GLY A 318 -7.21 -19.35 6.95
N ALA A 319 -7.00 -18.09 6.53
CA ALA A 319 -5.71 -17.42 6.52
C ALA A 319 -5.57 -16.30 7.56
N THR A 320 -6.41 -16.27 8.60
CA THR A 320 -6.31 -15.32 9.72
C THR A 320 -5.62 -15.95 10.92
N SER A 321 -4.84 -15.15 11.66
CA SER A 321 -4.27 -15.53 12.96
C SER A 321 -5.08 -15.01 14.13
N VAL A 322 -5.88 -13.97 13.93
CA VAL A 322 -6.73 -13.32 14.94
C VAL A 322 -8.14 -13.23 14.40
N ASP A 323 -9.13 -13.50 15.24
CA ASP A 323 -10.54 -13.35 14.89
C ASP A 323 -10.89 -11.87 14.68
N PRO A 324 -11.38 -11.45 13.49
CA PRO A 324 -11.75 -10.08 13.21
C PRO A 324 -12.71 -9.46 14.24
N MET A 325 -13.67 -10.23 14.73
CA MET A 325 -14.61 -9.77 15.77
C MET A 325 -13.92 -9.43 17.08
N SER A 326 -12.83 -10.13 17.44
CA SER A 326 -12.07 -9.83 18.66
C SER A 326 -11.35 -8.49 18.60
N LEU A 327 -11.10 -7.98 17.38
CA LEU A 327 -10.52 -6.65 17.12
C LEU A 327 -11.60 -5.57 16.93
N GLY A 328 -12.89 -5.93 17.01
CA GLY A 328 -13.99 -5.00 16.75
C GLY A 328 -14.12 -4.62 15.26
N ILE A 329 -13.66 -5.48 14.35
CA ILE A 329 -13.88 -5.34 12.91
C ILE A 329 -15.23 -5.98 12.60
N GLU A 330 -16.20 -5.15 12.18
CA GLU A 330 -17.55 -5.62 11.86
C GLU A 330 -17.56 -6.35 10.50
N LYS A 331 -18.52 -7.26 10.35
CA LYS A 331 -18.71 -7.95 9.05
C LYS A 331 -19.23 -6.97 7.99
N PRO A 332 -18.76 -7.06 6.71
CA PRO A 332 -19.20 -6.19 5.61
C PRO A 332 -20.70 -6.26 5.35
#